data_0828618f92d270b400f130fe961815b9
#
_entry.id   0828618f92d270b400f130fe961815b9
#
_cell.length_a   1.000
_cell.length_b   1.000
_cell.length_c   1.000
_cell.angle_alpha   90.00
_cell.angle_beta   90.00
_cell.angle_gamma   90.00
#
_symmetry.space_group_name_H-M   'P 1'
#
loop_
_entity.id
_entity.type
_entity.pdbx_description
1 polymer ?
#
loop_
_entity_poly.entity_id
_entity_poly.type
_entity_poly.pdbx_seq_one_letter_code
_entity_poly.pdbx_strand_id
1 'polypeptide(L)'
;MPQNINDALEYSKRWIDIIHMQSVPEALGKEICEESKINFAEYFNKGWLEYRKSVTEAGDWAATEWTGHGAIFCDVLGREYIDCLGGYGLLDLGWSHPDVVDNVRAQLMRTLSTTSGCDQPR
;
A
#
# COMPACT_ATOMS: atom_id res chain seq x y z
N MET A 1 -12.03 -9.51 10.84
CA MET A 1 -10.83 -9.44 11.73
C MET A 1 -10.59 -10.76 12.44
N PRO A 2 -9.33 -11.16 12.59
CA PRO A 2 -8.96 -12.37 13.34
C PRO A 2 -9.49 -12.32 14.78
N GLN A 3 -10.12 -13.39 15.22
CA GLN A 3 -10.67 -13.47 16.58
C GLN A 3 -9.71 -14.12 17.57
N ASN A 4 -8.70 -14.79 17.07
CA ASN A 4 -7.68 -15.47 17.86
C ASN A 4 -6.33 -15.49 17.12
N ILE A 5 -5.29 -16.01 17.78
CA ILE A 5 -3.93 -16.00 17.24
C ILE A 5 -3.78 -16.85 15.96
N ASN A 6 -4.53 -17.94 15.84
CA ASN A 6 -4.47 -18.79 14.65
C ASN A 6 -5.09 -18.09 13.45
N ASP A 7 -6.24 -17.43 13.62
CA ASP A 7 -6.86 -16.62 12.59
C ASP A 7 -5.93 -15.48 12.15
N ALA A 8 -5.22 -14.86 13.11
CA ALA A 8 -4.25 -13.82 12.82
C ALA A 8 -3.06 -14.33 11.98
N LEU A 9 -2.58 -15.52 12.28
CA LEU A 9 -1.51 -16.16 11.52
C LEU A 9 -1.96 -16.53 10.10
N GLU A 10 -3.15 -17.07 9.93
CA GLU A 10 -3.70 -17.40 8.60
C GLU A 10 -3.93 -16.12 7.78
N TYR A 11 -4.48 -15.09 8.39
CA TYR A 11 -4.67 -13.79 7.77
C TYR A 11 -3.33 -13.19 7.30
N SER A 12 -2.31 -13.23 8.15
CA SER A 12 -0.98 -12.73 7.81
C SER A 12 -0.32 -13.52 6.68
N LYS A 13 -0.44 -14.85 6.69
CA LYS A 13 0.07 -15.71 5.61
C LYS A 13 -0.60 -15.38 4.29
N ARG A 14 -1.94 -15.24 4.28
CA ARG A 14 -2.69 -14.85 3.09
C ARG A 14 -2.12 -13.57 2.48
N TRP A 15 -1.87 -12.54 3.28
CA TRP A 15 -1.33 -11.27 2.79
C TRP A 15 0.11 -11.40 2.28
N ILE A 16 0.95 -12.19 2.96
CA ILE A 16 2.31 -12.47 2.51
C ILE A 16 2.29 -13.15 1.13
N ASP A 17 1.41 -14.15 0.94
CA ASP A 17 1.27 -14.85 -0.33
C ASP A 17 0.80 -13.90 -1.45
N ILE A 18 -0.17 -13.05 -1.17
CA ILE A 18 -0.66 -12.03 -2.12
C ILE A 18 0.45 -11.05 -2.52
N ILE A 19 1.23 -10.54 -1.57
CA ILE A 19 2.33 -9.60 -1.84
C ILE A 19 3.41 -10.22 -2.73
N HIS A 20 3.62 -11.52 -2.65
CA HIS A 20 4.58 -12.23 -3.48
C HIS A 20 4.05 -12.64 -4.86
N MET A 21 2.78 -12.42 -5.17
CA MET A 21 2.23 -12.72 -6.49
C MET A 21 2.83 -11.80 -7.55
N GLN A 22 3.24 -12.35 -8.68
CA GLN A 22 3.68 -11.56 -9.83
C GLN A 22 2.52 -10.82 -10.51
N SER A 23 1.32 -11.41 -10.47
CA SER A 23 0.08 -10.78 -10.93
C SER A 23 -1.07 -11.22 -10.04
N VAL A 24 -1.97 -10.30 -9.73
CA VAL A 24 -3.15 -10.57 -8.91
C VAL A 24 -4.32 -10.86 -9.84
N PRO A 25 -5.01 -12.02 -9.72
CA PRO A 25 -6.21 -12.30 -10.48
C PRO A 25 -7.32 -11.26 -10.22
N GLU A 26 -8.09 -10.93 -11.24
CA GLU A 26 -9.11 -9.86 -11.15
C GLU A 26 -10.10 -10.04 -9.99
N ALA A 27 -10.58 -11.26 -9.78
CA ALA A 27 -11.50 -11.57 -8.68
C ALA A 27 -10.87 -11.28 -7.30
N LEU A 28 -9.62 -11.70 -7.11
CA LEU A 28 -8.87 -11.44 -5.88
C LEU A 28 -8.56 -9.93 -5.73
N GLY A 29 -8.23 -9.25 -6.82
CA GLY A 29 -7.99 -7.80 -6.82
C GLY A 29 -9.22 -7.01 -6.37
N LYS A 30 -10.42 -7.40 -6.82
CA LYS A 30 -11.68 -6.82 -6.36
C LYS A 30 -11.91 -7.05 -4.86
N GLU A 31 -11.64 -8.27 -4.38
CA GLU A 31 -11.73 -8.61 -2.95
C GLU A 31 -10.77 -7.76 -2.12
N ILE A 32 -9.53 -7.59 -2.56
CA ILE A 32 -8.51 -6.74 -1.91
C ILE A 32 -8.99 -5.29 -1.83
N CYS A 33 -9.53 -4.74 -2.92
CA CYS A 33 -10.06 -3.37 -2.94
C CYS A 33 -11.17 -3.19 -1.91
N GLU A 34 -12.13 -4.10 -1.85
CA GLU A 34 -13.25 -4.01 -0.89
C GLU A 34 -12.77 -4.16 0.55
N GLU A 35 -11.90 -5.13 0.82
CA GLU A 35 -11.31 -5.31 2.15
C GLU A 35 -10.51 -4.06 2.58
N SER A 36 -9.73 -3.47 1.69
CA SER A 36 -8.96 -2.25 1.95
C SER A 36 -9.87 -1.07 2.30
N LYS A 37 -10.99 -0.90 1.59
CA LYS A 37 -11.97 0.16 1.88
C LYS A 37 -12.61 -0.03 3.26
N ILE A 38 -13.01 -1.26 3.58
CA ILE A 38 -13.61 -1.59 4.88
C ILE A 38 -12.61 -1.32 6.01
N ASN A 39 -11.39 -1.83 5.88
CA ASN A 39 -10.34 -1.65 6.87
C ASN A 39 -9.97 -0.17 7.05
N PHE A 40 -9.87 0.58 5.97
CA PHE A 40 -9.59 2.00 6.04
C PHE A 40 -10.70 2.77 6.77
N ALA A 41 -11.97 2.48 6.46
CA ALA A 41 -13.11 3.11 7.11
C ALA A 41 -13.21 2.78 8.60
N GLU A 42 -12.95 1.53 8.97
CA GLU A 42 -13.15 1.03 10.32
C GLU A 42 -11.99 1.39 11.26
N TYR A 43 -10.74 1.31 10.75
CA TYR A 43 -9.55 1.39 11.60
C TYR A 43 -8.68 2.62 11.37
N PHE A 44 -8.89 3.35 10.29
CA PHE A 44 -8.04 4.50 9.96
C PHE A 44 -8.81 5.82 9.92
N ASN A 45 -9.63 6.06 8.89
CA ASN A 45 -10.35 7.34 8.74
C ASN A 45 -11.60 7.24 7.86
N LYS A 46 -12.74 7.01 8.51
CA LYS A 46 -14.04 6.99 7.84
C LYS A 46 -14.41 8.33 7.20
N GLY A 47 -14.14 9.43 7.90
CA GLY A 47 -14.46 10.77 7.40
C GLY A 47 -13.70 11.13 6.14
N TRP A 48 -12.45 10.67 5.99
CA TRP A 48 -11.69 10.85 4.76
C TRP A 48 -12.35 10.16 3.57
N LEU A 49 -12.85 8.93 3.74
CA LEU A 49 -13.56 8.21 2.69
C LEU A 49 -14.85 8.93 2.28
N GLU A 50 -15.61 9.42 3.25
CA GLU A 50 -16.86 10.17 3.00
C GLU A 50 -16.57 11.48 2.28
N TYR A 51 -15.55 12.21 2.69
CA TYR A 51 -15.10 13.42 2.00
C TYR A 51 -14.72 13.15 0.55
N ARG A 52 -13.90 12.13 0.30
CA ARG A 52 -13.47 11.76 -1.06
C ARG A 52 -14.66 11.39 -1.95
N LYS A 53 -15.62 10.64 -1.43
CA LYS A 53 -16.87 10.33 -2.15
C LYS A 53 -17.69 11.57 -2.50
N SER A 54 -17.66 12.60 -1.68
CA SER A 54 -18.40 13.84 -1.94
C SER A 54 -17.81 14.69 -3.06
N VAL A 55 -16.53 14.53 -3.37
CA VAL A 55 -15.83 15.32 -4.41
C VAL A 55 -15.57 14.56 -5.69
N THR A 56 -15.85 13.26 -5.74
CA THR A 56 -15.70 12.43 -6.92
C THR A 56 -16.99 11.72 -7.25
N GLU A 57 -17.50 11.88 -8.49
CA GLU A 57 -18.68 11.16 -8.98
C GLU A 57 -18.42 9.66 -9.19
N ALA A 58 -17.17 9.26 -9.31
CA ALA A 58 -16.78 7.87 -9.49
C ALA A 58 -16.99 7.09 -8.19
N GLY A 59 -18.02 6.25 -8.15
CA GLY A 59 -18.30 5.36 -7.02
C GLY A 59 -17.16 4.39 -6.69
N ASP A 60 -16.20 4.21 -7.61
CA ASP A 60 -15.06 3.31 -7.48
C ASP A 60 -13.73 4.08 -7.54
N TRP A 61 -13.61 5.09 -6.69
CA TRP A 61 -12.48 5.99 -6.62
C TRP A 61 -11.24 5.40 -5.95
N ALA A 62 -11.36 4.34 -5.19
CA ALA A 62 -10.24 3.78 -4.44
C ALA A 62 -9.40 2.89 -5.34
N ALA A 63 -8.30 3.44 -5.83
CA ALA A 63 -7.21 2.63 -6.34
C ALA A 63 -6.41 2.08 -5.14
N THR A 64 -6.25 0.77 -5.06
CA THR A 64 -5.27 0.18 -4.16
C THR A 64 -3.95 0.12 -4.92
N GLU A 65 -3.08 1.08 -4.65
CA GLU A 65 -1.77 1.21 -5.29
C GLU A 65 -0.98 -0.07 -5.06
N TRP A 66 -0.44 -0.66 -6.12
CA TRP A 66 0.23 -1.96 -6.06
C TRP A 66 1.65 -1.91 -6.55
N THR A 67 1.87 -1.31 -7.72
CA THR A 67 3.21 -1.11 -8.28
C THR A 67 3.32 0.29 -8.85
N GLY A 68 4.55 0.81 -8.98
CA GLY A 68 4.77 2.11 -9.60
C GLY A 68 6.18 2.27 -10.13
N HIS A 69 6.31 3.13 -11.14
CA HIS A 69 7.59 3.51 -11.72
C HIS A 69 7.53 4.94 -12.31
N GLY A 70 8.43 5.80 -11.89
CA GLY A 70 8.44 7.21 -12.32
C GLY A 70 7.13 7.91 -11.99
N ALA A 71 6.45 8.46 -12.99
CA ALA A 71 5.18 9.17 -12.82
C ALA A 71 3.93 8.29 -13.00
N ILE A 72 4.10 6.97 -13.09
CA ILE A 72 2.99 6.03 -13.31
C ILE A 72 2.91 5.06 -12.15
N PHE A 73 1.71 4.78 -11.67
CA PHE A 73 1.45 3.64 -10.81
C PHE A 73 0.33 2.76 -11.36
N CYS A 74 0.35 1.50 -10.97
CA CYS A 74 -0.70 0.55 -11.27
C CYS A 74 -1.41 0.16 -9.98
N ASP A 75 -2.72 0.03 -10.04
CA ASP A 75 -3.49 -0.54 -8.94
C ASP A 75 -3.45 -2.08 -8.94
N VAL A 76 -4.02 -2.67 -7.91
CA VAL A 76 -4.09 -4.13 -7.74
C VAL A 76 -4.89 -4.82 -8.85
N LEU A 77 -5.72 -4.08 -9.59
CA LEU A 77 -6.47 -4.57 -10.76
C LEU A 77 -5.70 -4.42 -12.07
N GLY A 78 -4.46 -3.89 -12.03
CA GLY A 78 -3.62 -3.67 -13.20
C GLY A 78 -3.99 -2.43 -14.02
N ARG A 79 -4.82 -1.53 -13.49
CA ARG A 79 -5.13 -0.25 -14.16
C ARG A 79 -3.99 0.73 -13.92
N GLU A 80 -3.57 1.40 -14.98
CA GLU A 80 -2.51 2.41 -14.92
C GLU A 80 -3.06 3.81 -14.66
N TYR A 81 -2.32 4.58 -13.85
CA TYR A 81 -2.65 5.95 -13.50
C TYR A 81 -1.41 6.83 -13.62
N ILE A 82 -1.61 8.06 -14.07
CA ILE A 82 -0.58 9.11 -14.00
C ILE A 82 -0.68 9.76 -12.63
N ASP A 83 0.40 9.70 -11.86
CA ASP A 83 0.48 10.35 -10.56
C ASP A 83 0.77 11.84 -10.70
N CYS A 84 -0.29 12.65 -10.61
CA CYS A 84 -0.18 14.11 -10.58
C CYS A 84 -0.07 14.67 -9.15
N LEU A 85 -0.12 13.82 -8.12
CA LEU A 85 -0.09 14.23 -6.72
C LEU A 85 1.30 14.10 -6.10
N GLY A 86 2.11 13.13 -6.57
CA GLY A 86 3.44 12.87 -6.05
C GLY A 86 3.49 12.56 -4.55
N GLY A 87 2.46 11.90 -4.03
CA GLY A 87 2.38 11.55 -2.60
C GLY A 87 2.46 12.76 -1.66
N TYR A 88 1.91 13.92 -2.06
CA TYR A 88 2.03 15.19 -1.31
C TYR A 88 3.50 15.65 -1.12
N GLY A 89 4.36 15.45 -2.12
CA GLY A 89 5.77 15.80 -2.07
C GLY A 89 6.68 14.72 -1.46
N LEU A 90 6.19 13.51 -1.30
CA LEU A 90 7.02 12.37 -0.85
C LEU A 90 7.72 11.66 -2.01
N LEU A 91 7.16 11.76 -3.22
CA LEU A 91 7.63 11.04 -4.41
C LEU A 91 8.28 11.98 -5.43
N ASP A 92 9.08 12.94 -4.98
CA ASP A 92 9.74 13.93 -5.84
C ASP A 92 10.63 13.31 -6.94
N LEU A 93 11.17 12.12 -6.68
CA LEU A 93 11.95 11.33 -7.65
C LEU A 93 11.09 10.31 -8.42
N GLY A 94 9.77 10.31 -8.18
CA GLY A 94 8.85 9.34 -8.74
C GLY A 94 8.79 8.02 -7.98
N TRP A 95 7.87 7.17 -8.42
CA TRP A 95 7.66 5.83 -7.86
C TRP A 95 8.88 4.94 -8.10
N SER A 96 9.25 4.19 -7.07
CA SER A 96 10.28 3.14 -7.13
C SER A 96 11.61 3.58 -7.76
N HIS A 97 12.07 4.81 -7.47
CA HIS A 97 13.36 5.28 -7.96
C HIS A 97 14.47 4.32 -7.54
N PRO A 98 15.29 3.78 -8.47
CA PRO A 98 16.23 2.70 -8.17
C PRO A 98 17.21 3.05 -7.06
N ASP A 99 17.81 4.23 -7.07
CA ASP A 99 18.78 4.63 -6.04
C ASP A 99 18.13 4.72 -4.65
N VAL A 100 16.86 5.17 -4.56
CA VAL A 100 16.12 5.22 -3.30
C VAL A 100 15.84 3.81 -2.81
N VAL A 101 15.33 2.94 -3.68
CA VAL A 101 15.03 1.54 -3.35
C VAL A 101 16.27 0.80 -2.87
N ASP A 102 17.40 0.95 -3.55
CA ASP A 102 18.65 0.27 -3.19
C ASP A 102 19.21 0.77 -1.85
N ASN A 103 19.15 2.08 -1.60
CA ASN A 103 19.57 2.64 -0.32
C ASN A 103 18.66 2.19 0.84
N VAL A 104 17.32 2.15 0.62
CA VAL A 104 16.38 1.63 1.62
C VAL A 104 16.64 0.16 1.90
N ARG A 105 16.83 -0.67 0.87
CA ARG A 105 17.20 -2.09 1.04
C ARG A 105 18.49 -2.25 1.83
N ALA A 106 19.53 -1.50 1.48
CA ALA A 106 20.80 -1.54 2.19
C ALA A 106 20.66 -1.16 3.67
N GLN A 107 19.81 -0.19 3.97
CA GLN A 107 19.53 0.23 5.35
C GLN A 107 18.70 -0.81 6.11
N LEU A 108 17.69 -1.42 5.49
CA LEU A 108 16.90 -2.49 6.09
C LEU A 108 17.75 -3.71 6.47
N MET A 109 18.79 -4.02 5.69
CA MET A 109 19.76 -5.10 6.03
C MET A 109 20.63 -4.78 7.25
N ARG A 110 20.70 -3.52 7.65
CA ARG A 110 21.48 -3.09 8.83
C ARG A 110 20.61 -2.97 10.08
N THR A 111 19.41 -2.40 9.91
CA THR A 111 18.50 -2.18 11.03
C THR A 111 17.07 -2.41 10.60
N LEU A 112 16.40 -3.36 11.20
CA LEU A 112 14.96 -3.59 11.07
C LEU A 112 14.15 -2.78 12.09
N SER A 113 14.79 -1.88 12.84
CA SER A 113 14.11 -1.10 13.87
C SER A 113 13.49 0.15 13.28
N THR A 114 12.18 0.28 13.41
CA THR A 114 11.42 1.53 13.18
C THR A 114 11.41 2.43 14.41
N THR A 115 11.94 1.94 15.53
CA THR A 115 12.07 2.73 16.74
C THR A 115 13.33 3.58 16.66
N SER A 116 13.12 4.86 16.82
CA SER A 116 14.05 5.96 17.03
C SER A 116 15.54 5.62 17.11
N GLY A 117 16.35 6.37 16.39
CA GLY A 117 17.81 6.25 16.31
C GLY A 117 18.61 6.32 17.62
N CYS A 118 18.02 5.88 18.73
CA CYS A 118 18.72 5.76 20.02
C CYS A 118 19.63 4.54 20.11
N ASP A 119 19.46 3.56 19.23
CA ASP A 119 20.20 2.29 19.26
C ASP A 119 21.22 2.16 18.13
N GLN A 120 21.56 3.23 17.43
CA GLN A 120 22.66 3.19 16.46
C GLN A 120 23.99 3.20 17.19
N PRO A 121 24.86 2.18 17.03
CA PRO A 121 26.21 2.27 17.51
C PRO A 121 26.93 3.42 16.81
N ARG A 122 27.53 4.31 17.57
CA ARG A 122 28.35 5.42 17.08
C ARG A 122 29.61 4.91 16.40
#